data_9bd91e18be6bc5a9135db1d653bef17f
#
_entry.id   9bd91e18be6bc5a9135db1d653bef17f
#
_cell.length_a   1.000
_cell.length_b   1.000
_cell.length_c   1.000
_cell.angle_alpha   90.00
_cell.angle_beta   90.00
_cell.angle_gamma   90.00
#
_symmetry.space_group_name_H-M   'P 1'
#
loop_
_entity.id
_entity.type
_entity.pdbx_description
1 polymer ?
#
loop_
_entity_poly.entity_id
_entity_poly.type
_entity_poly.pdbx_seq_one_letter_code
_entity_poly.pdbx_strand_id
1 'polypeptide(L)'
;MDKLYAVFGLTENATDEELKAKYEELKAQYSEERFQEGEKGNIAAKKLTELENAYREINAQRQESKSDYGDKYAQIEEKIKSGDLQSAQYILDSFDERDAKWHYYQSVVYYKKSWYNESKKQLEIACEMDKGEEKYKKELEKLNEQMNKSSETVENQGWNKSGNTEQREQMGGNGCMEACCQVIACNACLNCFCNSCR
;
A
#
# COMPACT_ATOMS: atom_id res chain seq x y z
N MET A 1 5.97 24.40 -1.95
CA MET A 1 6.09 23.76 -0.61
C MET A 1 7.48 23.92 0.00
N ASP A 2 8.55 23.77 -0.74
CA ASP A 2 9.93 23.87 -0.20
C ASP A 2 10.27 25.11 0.64
N LYS A 3 9.63 26.24 0.38
CA LYS A 3 9.91 27.49 1.12
C LYS A 3 9.44 27.48 2.57
N LEU A 4 8.35 26.77 2.88
CA LEU A 4 7.83 26.67 4.25
C LEU A 4 8.75 25.82 5.12
N TYR A 5 9.19 24.66 4.61
CA TYR A 5 10.12 23.78 5.32
C TYR A 5 11.53 24.38 5.43
N ALA A 6 11.93 25.20 4.47
CA ALA A 6 13.22 25.89 4.51
C ALA A 6 13.37 26.82 5.72
N VAL A 7 12.27 27.38 6.25
CA VAL A 7 12.27 28.19 7.48
C VAL A 7 12.79 27.39 8.69
N PHE A 8 12.56 26.07 8.70
CA PHE A 8 13.01 25.15 9.75
C PHE A 8 14.35 24.50 9.42
N GLY A 9 14.88 24.69 8.20
CA GLY A 9 16.03 23.93 7.69
C GLY A 9 15.71 22.44 7.45
N LEU A 10 14.44 22.12 7.22
CA LEU A 10 13.94 20.78 7.00
C LEU A 10 13.51 20.57 5.54
N THR A 11 13.33 19.31 5.16
CA THR A 11 12.74 18.90 3.88
C THR A 11 11.25 18.58 4.05
N GLU A 12 10.51 18.45 2.95
CA GLU A 12 9.08 18.07 2.96
C GLU A 12 8.83 16.72 3.62
N ASN A 13 9.82 15.81 3.61
CA ASN A 13 9.74 14.47 4.20
C ASN A 13 9.97 14.45 5.73
N ALA A 14 10.16 15.60 6.37
CA ALA A 14 10.36 15.67 7.82
C ALA A 14 9.10 15.17 8.56
N THR A 15 9.32 14.39 9.62
CA THR A 15 8.24 13.88 10.47
C THR A 15 7.56 14.98 11.28
N ASP A 16 6.38 14.71 11.84
CA ASP A 16 5.67 15.66 12.71
C ASP A 16 6.50 15.95 13.98
N GLU A 17 7.25 14.96 14.49
CA GLU A 17 8.14 15.11 15.64
C GLU A 17 9.34 16.00 15.32
N GLU A 18 9.98 15.81 14.18
CA GLU A 18 11.12 16.62 13.74
C GLU A 18 10.71 18.07 13.52
N LEU A 19 9.58 18.28 12.85
CA LEU A 19 9.03 19.61 12.62
C LEU A 19 8.72 20.32 13.95
N LYS A 20 8.10 19.62 14.90
CA LYS A 20 7.75 20.15 16.21
C LYS A 20 9.00 20.48 17.02
N ALA A 21 9.99 19.58 17.06
CA ALA A 21 11.24 19.80 17.77
C ALA A 21 11.98 21.05 17.25
N LYS A 22 12.08 21.20 15.92
CA LYS A 22 12.71 22.37 15.30
C LYS A 22 11.91 23.66 15.53
N TYR A 23 10.59 23.58 15.51
CA TYR A 23 9.74 24.72 15.85
C TYR A 23 10.00 25.20 17.28
N GLU A 24 10.02 24.30 18.27
CA GLU A 24 10.25 24.63 19.67
C GLU A 24 11.65 25.21 19.90
N GLU A 25 12.68 24.62 19.27
CA GLU A 25 14.07 25.12 19.32
C GLU A 25 14.18 26.54 18.80
N LEU A 26 13.75 26.79 17.57
CA LEU A 26 13.85 28.09 16.91
C LEU A 26 12.95 29.13 17.57
N LYS A 27 11.78 28.75 18.07
CA LYS A 27 10.88 29.64 18.81
C LYS A 27 11.51 30.12 20.11
N ALA A 28 12.15 29.23 20.86
CA ALA A 28 12.86 29.61 22.09
C ALA A 28 13.98 30.63 21.77
N GLN A 29 14.81 30.31 20.77
CA GLN A 29 15.90 31.20 20.34
C GLN A 29 15.39 32.59 19.92
N TYR A 30 14.44 32.66 18.99
CA TYR A 30 13.95 33.98 18.50
C TYR A 30 13.13 34.71 19.55
N SER A 31 12.51 34.02 20.50
CA SER A 31 11.81 34.65 21.62
C SER A 31 12.76 35.35 22.60
N GLU A 32 13.97 34.85 22.77
CA GLU A 32 15.02 35.52 23.57
C GLU A 32 15.66 36.67 22.78
N GLU A 33 16.03 36.44 21.51
CA GLU A 33 16.70 37.42 20.66
C GLU A 33 15.84 38.65 20.37
N ARG A 34 14.52 38.54 20.35
CA ARG A 34 13.61 39.68 20.07
C ARG A 34 13.69 40.83 21.07
N PHE A 35 14.19 40.55 22.29
CA PHE A 35 14.35 41.57 23.34
C PHE A 35 15.69 42.28 23.25
N GLN A 36 16.58 41.94 22.30
CA GLN A 36 17.81 42.66 22.06
C GLN A 36 17.51 44.01 21.41
N GLU A 37 18.27 45.01 21.82
CA GLU A 37 18.10 46.36 21.28
C GLU A 37 18.57 46.47 19.81
N GLY A 38 17.88 47.32 19.05
CA GLY A 38 18.23 47.66 17.68
C GLY A 38 17.74 46.70 16.63
N GLU A 39 18.49 46.61 15.53
CA GLU A 39 18.09 45.86 14.33
C GLU A 39 17.98 44.34 14.58
N LYS A 40 18.79 43.79 15.47
CA LYS A 40 18.81 42.38 15.81
C LYS A 40 17.48 41.90 16.39
N GLY A 41 16.92 42.64 17.35
CA GLY A 41 15.63 42.32 17.93
C GLY A 41 14.48 42.38 16.91
N ASN A 42 14.53 43.39 16.00
CA ASN A 42 13.53 43.49 14.93
C ASN A 42 13.61 42.32 13.93
N ILE A 43 14.82 41.87 13.60
CA ILE A 43 15.00 40.68 12.73
C ILE A 43 14.48 39.42 13.41
N ALA A 44 14.80 39.21 14.69
CA ALA A 44 14.32 38.07 15.46
C ALA A 44 12.78 38.03 15.58
N ALA A 45 12.14 39.19 15.79
CA ALA A 45 10.69 39.31 15.83
C ALA A 45 10.03 38.92 14.48
N LYS A 46 10.64 39.36 13.35
CA LYS A 46 10.16 38.96 12.02
C LYS A 46 10.31 37.48 11.79
N LYS A 47 11.48 36.90 12.10
CA LYS A 47 11.72 35.45 11.97
C LYS A 47 10.78 34.62 12.84
N LEU A 48 10.46 35.09 14.05
CA LEU A 48 9.48 34.42 14.91
C LEU A 48 8.10 34.38 14.26
N THR A 49 7.66 35.50 13.68
CA THR A 49 6.38 35.59 12.97
C THR A 49 6.37 34.67 11.74
N GLU A 50 7.43 34.63 10.95
CA GLU A 50 7.58 33.76 9.79
C GLU A 50 7.55 32.28 10.22
N LEU A 51 8.25 31.91 11.29
CA LEU A 51 8.28 30.58 11.88
C LEU A 51 6.88 30.12 12.31
N GLU A 52 6.14 30.96 13.04
CA GLU A 52 4.79 30.65 13.53
C GLU A 52 3.79 30.50 12.38
N ASN A 53 3.90 31.34 11.35
CA ASN A 53 3.06 31.24 10.17
C ASN A 53 3.36 29.96 9.37
N ALA A 54 4.63 29.68 9.12
CA ALA A 54 5.05 28.46 8.40
C ALA A 54 4.62 27.18 9.14
N TYR A 55 4.79 27.14 10.48
CA TYR A 55 4.34 26.00 11.28
C TYR A 55 2.84 25.76 11.19
N ARG A 56 2.05 26.84 11.30
CA ARG A 56 0.58 26.77 11.19
C ARG A 56 0.14 26.29 9.81
N GLU A 57 0.76 26.82 8.76
CA GLU A 57 0.42 26.46 7.38
C GLU A 57 0.78 25.00 7.06
N ILE A 58 1.96 24.54 7.45
CA ILE A 58 2.35 23.13 7.27
C ILE A 58 1.37 22.20 8.00
N ASN A 59 1.03 22.52 9.26
CA ASN A 59 0.08 21.70 10.01
C ASN A 59 -1.32 21.72 9.39
N ALA A 60 -1.80 22.84 8.87
CA ALA A 60 -3.08 22.92 8.19
C ALA A 60 -3.10 22.02 6.93
N GLN A 61 -2.07 22.10 6.09
CA GLN A 61 -1.93 21.27 4.89
C GLN A 61 -1.86 19.77 5.22
N ARG A 62 -1.11 19.38 6.27
CA ARG A 62 -1.03 17.99 6.73
C ARG A 62 -2.36 17.49 7.29
N GLN A 63 -3.11 18.34 8.00
CA GLN A 63 -4.43 17.98 8.52
C GLN A 63 -5.45 17.80 7.39
N GLU A 64 -5.44 18.67 6.39
CA GLU A 64 -6.30 18.57 5.21
C GLU A 64 -6.02 17.26 4.45
N SER A 65 -4.75 16.93 4.21
CA SER A 65 -4.36 15.66 3.58
C SER A 65 -4.81 14.45 4.39
N LYS A 66 -4.65 14.47 5.72
CA LYS A 66 -5.10 13.39 6.61
C LYS A 66 -6.63 13.22 6.58
N SER A 67 -7.39 14.31 6.49
CA SER A 67 -8.86 14.29 6.36
C SER A 67 -9.29 13.70 5.03
N ASP A 68 -8.67 14.13 3.91
CA ASP A 68 -8.96 13.61 2.57
C ASP A 68 -8.68 12.10 2.48
N TYR A 69 -7.56 11.65 3.02
CA TYR A 69 -7.27 10.22 3.08
C TYR A 69 -8.25 9.45 3.97
N GLY A 70 -8.71 10.04 5.06
CA GLY A 70 -9.74 9.46 5.92
C GLY A 70 -11.04 9.19 5.17
N ASP A 71 -11.51 10.18 4.41
CA ASP A 71 -12.71 10.07 3.59
C ASP A 71 -12.54 9.07 2.44
N LYS A 72 -11.40 9.05 1.77
CA LYS A 72 -11.07 8.05 0.76
C LYS A 72 -11.08 6.63 1.32
N TYR A 73 -10.53 6.40 2.51
CA TYR A 73 -10.56 5.08 3.15
C TYR A 73 -11.97 4.63 3.52
N ALA A 74 -12.85 5.54 3.97
CA ALA A 74 -14.25 5.23 4.22
C ALA A 74 -14.98 4.80 2.94
N GLN A 75 -14.73 5.49 1.82
CA GLN A 75 -15.27 5.12 0.52
C GLN A 75 -14.75 3.76 0.05
N ILE A 76 -13.46 3.47 0.21
CA ILE A 76 -12.87 2.15 -0.12
C ILE A 76 -13.57 1.05 0.66
N GLU A 77 -13.78 1.26 1.95
CA GLU A 77 -14.46 0.28 2.80
C GLU A 77 -15.90 0.01 2.35
N GLU A 78 -16.65 1.04 1.98
CA GLU A 78 -17.99 0.92 1.41
C GLU A 78 -17.98 0.14 0.09
N LYS A 79 -17.05 0.47 -0.82
CA LYS A 79 -16.90 -0.23 -2.10
C LYS A 79 -16.53 -1.69 -1.93
N ILE A 80 -15.65 -2.02 -1.00
CA ILE A 80 -15.30 -3.40 -0.65
C ILE A 80 -16.51 -4.16 -0.10
N LYS A 81 -17.32 -3.53 0.76
CA LYS A 81 -18.54 -4.13 1.33
C LYS A 81 -19.60 -4.39 0.27
N SER A 82 -19.76 -3.48 -0.68
CA SER A 82 -20.69 -3.65 -1.82
C SER A 82 -20.18 -4.62 -2.89
N GLY A 83 -18.92 -5.06 -2.82
CA GLY A 83 -18.29 -5.94 -3.80
C GLY A 83 -17.75 -5.22 -5.05
N ASP A 84 -17.81 -3.89 -5.09
CA ASP A 84 -17.29 -3.06 -6.18
C ASP A 84 -15.76 -2.90 -6.04
N LEU A 85 -15.05 -3.99 -6.35
CA LEU A 85 -13.59 -4.03 -6.21
C LEU A 85 -12.85 -3.19 -7.24
N GLN A 86 -13.51 -2.83 -8.35
CA GLN A 86 -12.90 -1.96 -9.36
C GLN A 86 -12.85 -0.52 -8.86
N SER A 87 -13.97 -0.01 -8.34
CA SER A 87 -14.01 1.33 -7.74
C SER A 87 -13.11 1.44 -6.51
N ALA A 88 -13.07 0.40 -5.66
CA ALA A 88 -12.14 0.37 -4.52
C ALA A 88 -10.67 0.48 -4.98
N GLN A 89 -10.29 -0.26 -6.04
CA GLN A 89 -8.94 -0.19 -6.61
C GLN A 89 -8.65 1.18 -7.20
N TYR A 90 -9.61 1.77 -7.94
CA TYR A 90 -9.45 3.10 -8.52
C TYR A 90 -9.19 4.17 -7.45
N ILE A 91 -9.91 4.11 -6.33
CA ILE A 91 -9.67 5.03 -5.20
C ILE A 91 -8.30 4.79 -4.60
N LEU A 92 -7.88 3.52 -4.38
CA LEU A 92 -6.54 3.19 -3.89
C LEU A 92 -5.44 3.74 -4.81
N ASP A 93 -5.63 3.63 -6.12
CA ASP A 93 -4.65 4.12 -7.10
C ASP A 93 -4.54 5.65 -7.13
N SER A 94 -5.52 6.37 -6.55
CA SER A 94 -5.52 7.84 -6.44
C SER A 94 -4.75 8.40 -5.25
N PHE A 95 -4.13 7.53 -4.44
CA PHE A 95 -3.29 7.96 -3.32
C PHE A 95 -1.87 8.26 -3.80
N ASP A 96 -1.36 9.42 -3.42
CA ASP A 96 0.04 9.80 -3.69
C ASP A 96 1.00 9.06 -2.76
N GLU A 97 0.61 8.87 -1.50
CA GLU A 97 1.38 8.17 -0.48
C GLU A 97 0.73 6.83 -0.13
N ARG A 98 1.56 5.81 0.04
CA ARG A 98 1.14 4.45 0.38
C ARG A 98 1.56 4.14 1.81
N ASP A 99 0.70 4.49 2.75
CA ASP A 99 0.87 4.21 4.17
C ASP A 99 0.49 2.75 4.52
N ALA A 100 0.68 2.34 5.78
CA ALA A 100 0.32 1.00 6.25
C ALA A 100 -1.16 0.68 6.01
N LYS A 101 -2.04 1.67 6.15
CA LYS A 101 -3.47 1.52 5.94
C LYS A 101 -3.81 1.31 4.46
N TRP A 102 -3.10 1.96 3.55
CA TRP A 102 -3.22 1.72 2.12
C TRP A 102 -2.87 0.26 1.78
N HIS A 103 -1.74 -0.24 2.26
CA HIS A 103 -1.31 -1.63 2.05
C HIS A 103 -2.32 -2.62 2.64
N TYR A 104 -2.90 -2.33 3.80
CA TYR A 104 -3.97 -3.13 4.37
C TYR A 104 -5.19 -3.21 3.44
N TYR A 105 -5.74 -2.10 2.96
CA TYR A 105 -6.89 -2.13 2.05
C TYR A 105 -6.57 -2.74 0.70
N GLN A 106 -5.36 -2.53 0.17
CA GLN A 106 -4.89 -3.21 -1.03
C GLN A 106 -4.87 -4.74 -0.83
N SER A 107 -4.44 -5.22 0.33
CA SER A 107 -4.48 -6.65 0.68
C SER A 107 -5.91 -7.19 0.69
N VAL A 108 -6.85 -6.43 1.25
CA VAL A 108 -8.27 -6.83 1.28
C VAL A 108 -8.86 -6.93 -0.13
N VAL A 109 -8.53 -5.99 -1.02
CA VAL A 109 -8.95 -6.05 -2.43
C VAL A 109 -8.38 -7.29 -3.12
N TYR A 110 -7.09 -7.59 -2.94
CA TYR A 110 -6.48 -8.79 -3.48
C TYR A 110 -7.09 -10.08 -2.91
N TYR A 111 -7.36 -10.13 -1.61
CA TYR A 111 -8.05 -11.25 -0.99
C TYR A 111 -9.42 -11.52 -1.62
N LYS A 112 -10.22 -10.49 -1.82
CA LYS A 112 -11.53 -10.57 -2.47
C LYS A 112 -11.46 -11.01 -3.94
N LYS A 113 -10.34 -10.73 -4.62
CA LYS A 113 -10.04 -11.22 -5.97
C LYS A 113 -9.45 -12.65 -5.96
N SER A 114 -9.34 -13.30 -4.81
CA SER A 114 -8.70 -14.63 -4.62
C SER A 114 -7.18 -14.63 -4.93
N TRP A 115 -6.54 -13.48 -4.91
CA TRP A 115 -5.10 -13.33 -5.12
C TRP A 115 -4.39 -13.38 -3.76
N TYR A 116 -4.38 -14.56 -3.16
CA TYR A 116 -3.97 -14.74 -1.76
C TYR A 116 -2.49 -14.44 -1.52
N ASN A 117 -1.61 -14.78 -2.48
CA ASN A 117 -0.18 -14.50 -2.36
C ASN A 117 0.12 -12.99 -2.39
N GLU A 118 -0.54 -12.26 -3.27
CA GLU A 118 -0.42 -10.80 -3.38
C GLU A 118 -1.03 -10.11 -2.14
N SER A 119 -2.17 -10.62 -1.67
CA SER A 119 -2.80 -10.16 -0.43
C SER A 119 -1.85 -10.31 0.76
N LYS A 120 -1.23 -11.49 0.91
CA LYS A 120 -0.26 -11.75 1.97
C LYS A 120 0.91 -10.76 1.95
N LYS A 121 1.52 -10.54 0.78
CA LYS A 121 2.64 -9.59 0.63
C LYS A 121 2.27 -8.18 1.06
N GLN A 122 1.09 -7.70 0.65
CA GLN A 122 0.64 -6.36 1.04
C GLN A 122 0.39 -6.26 2.55
N LEU A 123 -0.15 -7.31 3.15
CA LEU A 123 -0.43 -7.34 4.57
C LEU A 123 0.85 -7.44 5.42
N GLU A 124 1.88 -8.15 4.92
CA GLU A 124 3.22 -8.16 5.52
C GLU A 124 3.82 -6.76 5.54
N ILE A 125 3.74 -6.02 4.42
CA ILE A 125 4.22 -4.62 4.35
C ILE A 125 3.46 -3.74 5.36
N ALA A 126 2.13 -3.87 5.45
CA ALA A 126 1.35 -3.12 6.43
C ALA A 126 1.80 -3.39 7.87
N CYS A 127 2.09 -4.66 8.22
CA CYS A 127 2.61 -5.06 9.53
C CYS A 127 4.02 -4.51 9.81
N GLU A 128 4.86 -4.39 8.79
CA GLU A 128 6.22 -3.84 8.94
C GLU A 128 6.21 -2.33 9.15
N MET A 129 5.32 -1.62 8.43
CA MET A 129 5.17 -0.16 8.52
C MET A 129 4.52 0.26 9.84
N ASP A 130 3.51 -0.46 10.31
CA ASP A 130 2.85 -0.21 11.58
C ASP A 130 2.87 -1.46 12.46
N LYS A 131 3.94 -1.60 13.24
CA LYS A 131 4.14 -2.71 14.19
C LYS A 131 3.21 -2.69 15.38
N GLY A 132 2.56 -1.56 15.64
CA GLY A 132 1.63 -1.36 16.75
C GLY A 132 0.21 -1.84 16.46
N GLU A 133 -0.19 -1.91 15.19
CA GLU A 133 -1.55 -2.26 14.80
C GLU A 133 -1.78 -3.79 14.80
N GLU A 134 -2.40 -4.26 15.87
CA GLU A 134 -2.70 -5.69 16.04
C GLU A 134 -3.69 -6.25 15.01
N LYS A 135 -4.51 -5.40 14.41
CA LYS A 135 -5.47 -5.80 13.38
C LYS A 135 -4.76 -6.43 12.19
N TYR A 136 -3.68 -5.82 11.71
CA TYR A 136 -2.93 -6.32 10.57
C TYR A 136 -2.31 -7.69 10.84
N LYS A 137 -1.74 -7.88 12.03
CA LYS A 137 -1.16 -9.16 12.46
C LYS A 137 -2.21 -10.28 12.51
N LYS A 138 -3.37 -10.01 13.12
CA LYS A 138 -4.47 -10.97 13.19
C LYS A 138 -5.00 -11.37 11.81
N GLU A 139 -5.12 -10.41 10.89
CA GLU A 139 -5.56 -10.71 9.52
C GLU A 139 -4.50 -11.52 8.76
N LEU A 140 -3.20 -11.25 8.96
CA LEU A 140 -2.11 -12.01 8.37
C LEU A 140 -2.09 -13.47 8.88
N GLU A 141 -2.30 -13.69 10.18
CA GLU A 141 -2.42 -15.02 10.75
C GLU A 141 -3.59 -15.80 10.15
N LYS A 142 -4.78 -15.19 10.08
CA LYS A 142 -5.96 -15.82 9.45
C LYS A 142 -5.71 -16.19 7.99
N LEU A 143 -5.08 -15.30 7.23
CA LEU A 143 -4.76 -15.54 5.83
C LEU A 143 -3.78 -16.73 5.69
N ASN A 144 -2.74 -16.77 6.52
CA ASN A 144 -1.79 -17.89 6.54
C ASN A 144 -2.47 -19.22 6.89
N GLU A 145 -3.36 -19.24 7.88
CA GLU A 145 -4.12 -20.45 8.24
C GLU A 145 -5.01 -20.94 7.09
N GLN A 146 -5.66 -20.01 6.38
CA GLN A 146 -6.49 -20.35 5.22
C GLN A 146 -5.66 -20.92 4.07
N MET A 147 -4.51 -20.32 3.78
CA MET A 147 -3.60 -20.81 2.75
C MET A 147 -3.06 -22.21 3.07
N ASN A 148 -2.70 -22.47 4.34
CA ASN A 148 -2.22 -23.79 4.78
C ASN A 148 -3.32 -24.85 4.69
N LYS A 149 -4.55 -24.55 5.11
CA LYS A 149 -5.68 -25.49 4.97
C LYS A 149 -5.98 -25.83 3.52
N SER A 150 -5.81 -24.88 2.62
CA SER A 150 -6.02 -25.10 1.18
C SER A 150 -4.95 -26.03 0.59
N SER A 151 -3.70 -25.96 1.06
CA SER A 151 -2.63 -26.85 0.62
C SER A 151 -2.80 -28.28 1.14
N GLU A 152 -3.21 -28.46 2.39
CA GLU A 152 -3.46 -29.80 2.97
C GLU A 152 -4.62 -30.54 2.27
N THR A 153 -5.66 -29.83 1.84
CA THR A 153 -6.77 -30.46 1.10
C THR A 153 -6.37 -30.92 -0.30
N VAL A 154 -5.44 -30.25 -0.94
CA VAL A 154 -4.92 -30.65 -2.26
C VAL A 154 -3.99 -31.86 -2.13
N GLU A 155 -3.17 -31.97 -1.10
CA GLU A 155 -2.32 -33.16 -0.86
C GLU A 155 -3.13 -34.43 -0.50
N ASN A 156 -4.26 -34.25 0.23
CA ASN A 156 -5.13 -35.40 0.59
C ASN A 156 -6.07 -35.87 -0.54
N GLN A 157 -6.30 -35.08 -1.58
CA GLN A 157 -7.12 -35.47 -2.74
C GLN A 157 -6.33 -35.97 -3.96
N GLY A 158 -5.02 -35.86 -3.91
CA GLY A 158 -4.19 -36.28 -5.03
C GLY A 158 -3.44 -37.58 -4.77
N TRP A 159 -3.74 -38.54 -5.60
CA TRP A 159 -2.97 -39.77 -5.82
C TRP A 159 -3.13 -40.90 -4.80
N ASN A 160 -4.32 -41.44 -4.75
CA ASN A 160 -4.44 -42.86 -4.42
C ASN A 160 -3.55 -43.63 -5.38
N LYS A 161 -2.37 -44.00 -4.90
CA LYS A 161 -1.56 -45.08 -5.48
C LYS A 161 -2.35 -46.36 -5.31
N SER A 162 -3.32 -46.59 -6.19
CA SER A 162 -3.84 -47.94 -6.40
C SER A 162 -2.72 -48.72 -7.03
N GLY A 163 -2.02 -49.45 -6.17
CA GLY A 163 -1.13 -50.50 -6.60
C GLY A 163 -1.92 -51.55 -7.38
N ASN A 164 -1.68 -51.64 -8.65
CA ASN A 164 -1.74 -52.93 -9.34
C ASN A 164 -0.62 -52.96 -10.39
N THR A 165 0.41 -53.65 -10.02
CA THR A 165 1.49 -54.11 -10.87
C THR A 165 0.88 -55.06 -11.87
N GLU A 166 0.88 -54.69 -13.13
CA GLU A 166 0.98 -55.55 -14.33
C GLU A 166 0.30 -54.88 -15.51
N GLN A 167 1.03 -54.13 -16.24
CA GLN A 167 1.06 -53.98 -17.68
C GLN A 167 1.89 -52.75 -18.05
N ARG A 168 3.17 -53.04 -18.08
CA ARG A 168 4.16 -52.12 -18.65
C ARG A 168 4.30 -52.53 -20.11
N GLU A 169 3.51 -51.88 -20.98
CA GLU A 169 3.87 -51.76 -22.38
C GLU A 169 3.20 -50.53 -22.99
N GLN A 170 4.05 -49.61 -23.47
CA GLN A 170 3.83 -48.63 -24.51
C GLN A 170 2.67 -47.63 -24.35
N MET A 171 2.94 -46.54 -23.67
CA MET A 171 2.41 -45.25 -24.14
C MET A 171 3.48 -44.20 -23.93
N GLY A 172 4.10 -43.79 -25.04
CA GLY A 172 5.09 -42.72 -25.12
C GLY A 172 4.47 -41.38 -24.64
N GLY A 173 5.17 -40.75 -23.73
CA GLY A 173 4.74 -39.50 -23.12
C GLY A 173 4.81 -38.32 -24.07
N ASN A 174 3.77 -38.03 -24.82
CA ASN A 174 3.61 -36.79 -25.56
C ASN A 174 2.18 -36.21 -25.50
N GLY A 175 1.22 -36.87 -24.88
CA GLY A 175 -0.18 -36.47 -24.90
C GLY A 175 -0.48 -35.18 -24.12
N CYS A 176 0.30 -34.87 -23.10
CA CYS A 176 0.06 -33.66 -22.26
C CYS A 176 0.65 -32.40 -22.89
N MET A 177 1.80 -32.50 -23.56
CA MET A 177 2.39 -31.37 -24.26
C MET A 177 1.61 -30.99 -25.53
N GLU A 178 1.04 -31.99 -26.21
CA GLU A 178 0.24 -31.75 -27.42
C GLU A 178 -1.09 -31.06 -27.15
N ALA A 179 -1.75 -31.35 -26.03
CA ALA A 179 -2.96 -30.67 -25.58
C ALA A 179 -2.68 -29.21 -25.20
N CYS A 180 -1.56 -28.92 -24.52
CA CYS A 180 -1.15 -27.54 -24.20
C CYS A 180 -0.78 -26.73 -25.45
N CYS A 181 -0.11 -27.35 -26.43
CA CYS A 181 0.23 -26.67 -27.70
C CYS A 181 -1.02 -26.38 -28.54
N GLN A 182 -2.03 -27.21 -28.53
CA GLN A 182 -3.28 -26.92 -29.24
C GLN A 182 -4.06 -25.75 -28.64
N VAL A 183 -4.09 -25.60 -27.31
CA VAL A 183 -4.75 -24.48 -26.65
C VAL A 183 -4.01 -23.15 -26.90
N ILE A 184 -2.68 -23.17 -26.90
CA ILE A 184 -1.86 -21.99 -27.20
C ILE A 184 -1.98 -21.60 -28.68
N ALA A 185 -1.99 -22.57 -29.60
CA ALA A 185 -2.17 -22.31 -31.02
C ALA A 185 -3.56 -21.73 -31.35
N CYS A 186 -4.64 -22.21 -30.67
CA CYS A 186 -5.99 -21.65 -30.83
C CYS A 186 -6.08 -20.20 -30.35
N ASN A 187 -5.42 -19.84 -29.23
CA ASN A 187 -5.40 -18.45 -28.76
C ASN A 187 -4.58 -17.52 -29.65
N ALA A 188 -3.51 -18.01 -30.25
CA ALA A 188 -2.73 -17.22 -31.24
C ALA A 188 -3.49 -17.04 -32.56
N CYS A 189 -4.25 -18.04 -33.00
CA CYS A 189 -5.09 -17.95 -34.20
C CYS A 189 -6.27 -16.99 -34.03
N LEU A 190 -6.89 -16.93 -32.84
CA LEU A 190 -7.99 -15.99 -32.56
C LEU A 190 -7.53 -14.53 -32.57
N ASN A 191 -6.30 -14.25 -32.11
CA ASN A 191 -5.75 -12.90 -32.18
C ASN A 191 -5.28 -12.48 -33.59
N CYS A 192 -4.91 -13.43 -34.46
CA CYS A 192 -4.58 -13.14 -35.86
C CYS A 192 -5.79 -12.86 -36.73
N PHE A 193 -6.95 -13.44 -36.41
CA PHE A 193 -8.15 -13.28 -37.23
C PHE A 193 -8.87 -11.93 -36.99
N CYS A 194 -8.70 -11.33 -35.81
CA CYS A 194 -9.31 -10.02 -35.53
C CYS A 194 -8.56 -8.81 -36.15
N ASN A 195 -7.32 -8.98 -36.62
CA ASN A 195 -6.51 -7.87 -37.16
C ASN A 195 -6.46 -7.82 -38.70
N SER A 196 -7.12 -8.75 -39.42
CA SER A 196 -7.05 -8.83 -40.89
C SER A 196 -8.38 -8.49 -41.60
N CYS A 197 -9.38 -8.00 -40.86
CA CYS A 197 -10.63 -7.49 -41.44
C CYS A 197 -10.80 -6.01 -41.11
N ARG A 198 -9.92 -5.17 -41.69
CA ARG A 198 -10.16 -3.74 -41.87
C ARG A 198 -9.51 -3.25 -43.16
#